data_b4027e03a697142f546cd08503186626
#
_entry.id   b4027e03a697142f546cd08503186626
#
_cell.length_a   1.000
_cell.length_b   1.000
_cell.length_c   1.000
_cell.angle_alpha   90.00
_cell.angle_beta   90.00
_cell.angle_gamma   90.00
#
_symmetry.space_group_name_H-M   'P 1'
#
loop_
_entity.id
_entity.type
_entity.pdbx_description
1 polymer ?
#
loop_
_entity_poly.entity_id
_entity_poly.type
_entity_poly.pdbx_seq_one_letter_code
_entity_poly.pdbx_strand_id
1 'polypeptide(L)'
;MERVTKPWGYYEVLLDEPNYKVKRLYLNPNCSFSYQYHNHRKEFWVVTEGSGIVIADGSEYNAKPEDMYVICETSPHRAKAGDDGMTIVETQTGECREDDIVRLMDDYGRVGTIT
;
A
#
# COMPACT_ATOMS: atom_id res chain seq x y z
N MET A 1 -18.00 7.76 -2.24
CA MET A 1 -16.62 7.25 -2.07
C MET A 1 -16.38 6.12 -3.06
N GLU A 2 -15.40 6.27 -3.92
CA GLU A 2 -15.11 5.26 -4.95
C GLU A 2 -14.27 4.13 -4.38
N ARG A 3 -14.67 2.90 -4.64
CA ARG A 3 -13.93 1.70 -4.28
C ARG A 3 -13.34 1.06 -5.53
N VAL A 4 -12.03 0.80 -5.52
CA VAL A 4 -11.33 0.13 -6.61
C VAL A 4 -10.92 -1.25 -6.15
N THR A 5 -11.47 -2.29 -6.80
CA THR A 5 -11.15 -3.68 -6.46
C THR A 5 -9.85 -4.12 -7.11
N LYS A 6 -9.02 -4.80 -6.32
CA LYS A 6 -7.72 -5.33 -6.72
C LYS A 6 -7.64 -6.82 -6.39
N PRO A 7 -6.69 -7.57 -6.95
CA PRO A 7 -6.54 -9.00 -6.61
C PRO A 7 -6.35 -9.26 -5.11
N TRP A 8 -5.76 -8.32 -4.39
CA TRP A 8 -5.44 -8.47 -2.97
C TRP A 8 -6.52 -7.93 -2.03
N GLY A 9 -7.53 -7.22 -2.55
CA GLY A 9 -8.57 -6.60 -1.74
C GLY A 9 -9.16 -5.40 -2.45
N TYR A 10 -9.12 -4.23 -1.81
CA TYR A 10 -9.61 -3.01 -2.44
C TYR A 10 -9.00 -1.78 -1.79
N TYR A 11 -9.13 -0.64 -2.47
CA TYR A 11 -8.88 0.66 -1.84
C TYR A 11 -10.03 1.62 -2.12
N GLU A 12 -10.17 2.60 -1.25
CA GLU A 12 -11.13 3.69 -1.37
C GLU A 12 -10.38 5.00 -1.29
N VAL A 13 -10.68 5.93 -2.21
CA VAL A 13 -10.08 7.26 -2.18
C VAL A 13 -10.94 8.14 -1.27
N LEU A 14 -10.36 8.57 -0.16
CA LEU A 14 -11.06 9.39 0.84
C LEU A 14 -10.92 10.88 0.53
N LEU A 15 -9.75 11.30 0.09
CA LEU A 15 -9.45 12.67 -0.33
C LEU A 15 -8.53 12.61 -1.55
N ASP A 16 -8.77 13.47 -2.51
CA ASP A 16 -7.93 13.59 -3.71
C ASP A 16 -7.70 15.06 -3.99
N GLU A 17 -6.57 15.57 -3.51
CA GLU A 17 -6.19 16.97 -3.59
C GLU A 17 -4.97 17.14 -4.51
N PRO A 18 -4.64 18.35 -4.98
CA PRO A 18 -3.51 18.56 -5.90
C PRO A 18 -2.16 18.04 -5.39
N ASN A 19 -1.90 18.14 -4.09
CA ASN A 19 -0.60 17.83 -3.51
C ASN A 19 -0.61 16.61 -2.62
N TYR A 20 -1.78 15.99 -2.39
CA TYR A 20 -1.84 14.78 -1.57
C TYR A 20 -3.12 14.00 -1.86
N LYS A 21 -3.08 12.72 -1.50
CA LYS A 21 -4.23 11.81 -1.64
C LYS A 21 -4.29 10.94 -0.39
N VAL A 22 -5.49 10.70 0.12
CA VAL A 22 -5.69 9.81 1.26
C VAL A 22 -6.55 8.65 0.81
N LYS A 23 -6.09 7.43 1.12
CA LYS A 23 -6.78 6.20 0.78
C LYS A 23 -6.97 5.32 2.00
N ARG A 24 -8.02 4.51 1.99
CA ARG A 24 -8.15 3.35 2.85
C ARG A 24 -7.86 2.12 2.01
N LEU A 25 -6.88 1.32 2.43
CA LEU A 25 -6.53 0.06 1.78
C LEU A 25 -7.04 -1.08 2.65
N TYR A 26 -7.76 -2.02 2.06
CA TYR A 26 -8.13 -3.25 2.75
C TYR A 26 -7.49 -4.44 2.03
N LEU A 27 -6.71 -5.23 2.76
CA LEU A 27 -6.11 -6.46 2.27
C LEU A 27 -6.91 -7.64 2.80
N ASN A 28 -7.37 -8.49 1.89
CA ASN A 28 -8.05 -9.73 2.24
C ASN A 28 -7.14 -10.62 3.08
N PRO A 29 -7.69 -11.52 3.91
CA PRO A 29 -6.87 -12.45 4.69
C PRO A 29 -5.81 -13.13 3.84
N ASN A 30 -4.59 -13.10 4.32
CA ASN A 30 -3.41 -13.74 3.72
C ASN A 30 -3.04 -13.23 2.31
N CYS A 31 -3.60 -12.11 1.88
CA CYS A 31 -3.28 -11.49 0.60
C CYS A 31 -2.27 -10.37 0.76
N SER A 32 -1.53 -10.12 -0.31
CA SER A 32 -0.47 -9.14 -0.37
C SER A 32 -0.57 -8.36 -1.67
N PHE A 33 -0.35 -7.05 -1.65
CA PHE A 33 -0.07 -6.36 -2.90
C PHE A 33 1.39 -6.57 -3.30
N SER A 34 1.76 -6.14 -4.50
CA SER A 34 3.09 -6.40 -5.05
C SER A 34 4.19 -5.75 -4.20
N TYR A 35 5.38 -6.35 -4.24
CA TYR A 35 6.58 -5.68 -3.78
C TYR A 35 6.92 -4.65 -4.85
N GLN A 36 6.85 -3.37 -4.49
CA GLN A 36 6.78 -2.28 -5.46
C GLN A 36 7.44 -1.03 -4.93
N TYR A 37 7.72 -0.09 -5.83
CA TYR A 37 8.11 1.27 -5.45
C TYR A 37 7.45 2.31 -6.34
N HIS A 38 7.47 3.56 -5.89
CA HIS A 38 6.94 4.71 -6.62
C HIS A 38 8.05 5.76 -6.75
N ASN A 39 8.07 6.49 -7.87
CA ASN A 39 9.15 7.42 -8.18
C ASN A 39 8.89 8.84 -7.70
N HIS A 40 7.62 9.24 -7.57
CA HIS A 40 7.26 10.65 -7.41
C HIS A 40 6.41 10.93 -6.19
N ARG A 41 6.23 9.95 -5.29
CA ARG A 41 5.42 10.15 -4.09
C ARG A 41 6.02 9.47 -2.86
N LYS A 42 5.73 10.07 -1.72
CA LYS A 42 6.00 9.49 -0.41
C LYS A 42 4.67 9.01 0.16
N GLU A 43 4.69 7.95 0.96
CA GLU A 43 3.49 7.41 1.58
C GLU A 43 3.66 7.34 3.09
N PHE A 44 2.57 7.62 3.80
CA PHE A 44 2.49 7.53 5.24
C PHE A 44 1.36 6.56 5.57
N TRP A 45 1.68 5.49 6.24
CA TRP A 45 0.73 4.42 6.54
C TRP A 45 0.42 4.35 8.01
N VAL A 46 -0.87 4.18 8.34
CA VAL A 46 -1.32 3.85 9.69
C VAL A 46 -2.13 2.57 9.58
N VAL A 47 -1.73 1.52 10.30
CA VAL A 47 -2.53 0.31 10.42
C VAL A 47 -3.66 0.60 11.39
N THR A 48 -4.90 0.42 10.96
CA THR A 48 -6.08 0.74 11.78
C THR A 48 -6.80 -0.49 12.28
N GLU A 49 -6.79 -1.59 11.51
CA GLU A 49 -7.47 -2.83 11.88
C GLU A 49 -6.69 -4.02 11.37
N GLY A 50 -6.84 -5.15 12.04
CA GLY A 50 -6.20 -6.39 11.65
C GLY A 50 -4.72 -6.41 11.95
N SER A 51 -4.00 -7.31 11.29
CA SER A 51 -2.56 -7.46 11.48
C SER A 51 -1.94 -8.11 10.25
N GLY A 52 -0.63 -8.08 10.18
CA GLY A 52 0.09 -8.67 9.07
C GLY A 52 1.57 -8.35 9.13
N ILE A 53 2.18 -8.31 7.94
CA ILE A 53 3.60 -8.04 7.78
C ILE A 53 3.74 -6.86 6.82
N VAL A 54 4.56 -5.88 7.21
CA VAL A 54 4.97 -4.77 6.34
C VAL A 54 6.45 -4.94 6.04
N ILE A 55 6.79 -4.87 4.76
CA ILE A 55 8.19 -4.84 4.31
C ILE A 55 8.42 -3.44 3.74
N ALA A 56 9.39 -2.75 4.30
CA ALA A 56 9.74 -1.41 3.87
C ALA A 56 11.22 -1.20 4.06
N ASP A 57 11.86 -0.64 3.03
CA ASP A 57 13.28 -0.27 3.06
C ASP A 57 14.18 -1.43 3.51
N GLY A 58 13.88 -2.63 3.02
CA GLY A 58 14.67 -3.83 3.31
C GLY A 58 14.40 -4.47 4.67
N SER A 59 13.51 -3.93 5.48
CA SER A 59 13.18 -4.46 6.81
C SER A 59 11.76 -5.01 6.82
N GLU A 60 11.55 -6.04 7.63
CA GLU A 60 10.27 -6.72 7.80
C GLU A 60 9.74 -6.43 9.20
N TYR A 61 8.49 -6.00 9.27
CA TYR A 61 7.84 -5.61 10.53
C TYR A 61 6.55 -6.40 10.73
N ASN A 62 6.32 -6.86 11.96
CA ASN A 62 5.01 -7.38 12.36
C ASN A 62 4.10 -6.19 12.63
N ALA A 63 3.11 -6.01 11.79
CA ALA A 63 2.23 -4.85 11.84
C ALA A 63 0.97 -5.14 12.65
N LYS A 64 0.57 -4.21 13.49
CA LYS A 64 -0.64 -4.28 14.31
C LYS A 64 -1.30 -2.89 14.35
N PRO A 65 -2.54 -2.79 14.85
CA PRO A 65 -3.22 -1.49 14.93
C PRO A 65 -2.38 -0.44 15.65
N GLU A 66 -2.43 0.78 15.11
CA GLU A 66 -1.71 1.96 15.57
C GLU A 66 -0.23 2.02 15.13
N ASP A 67 0.30 0.97 14.52
CA ASP A 67 1.64 1.03 13.92
C ASP A 67 1.62 1.95 12.70
N MET A 68 2.71 2.71 12.55
CA MET A 68 2.88 3.67 11.46
C MET A 68 4.17 3.41 10.70
N TYR A 69 4.12 3.63 9.38
CA TYR A 69 5.27 3.44 8.50
C TYR A 69 5.37 4.60 7.53
N VAL A 70 6.60 5.05 7.26
CA VAL A 70 6.87 6.06 6.24
C VAL A 70 7.60 5.39 5.10
N ILE A 71 7.05 5.52 3.90
CA ILE A 71 7.61 4.94 2.67
C ILE A 71 8.10 6.09 1.82
N CYS A 72 9.42 6.23 1.67
CA CYS A 72 10.01 7.29 0.85
C CYS A 72 9.93 6.94 -0.64
N GLU A 73 10.11 7.95 -1.49
CA GLU A 73 10.19 7.75 -2.94
C GLU A 73 11.27 6.71 -3.25
N THR A 74 11.00 5.87 -4.24
CA THR A 74 11.87 4.78 -4.71
C THR A 74 12.18 3.68 -3.69
N SER A 75 11.63 3.75 -2.49
CA SER A 75 11.81 2.72 -1.47
C SER A 75 10.85 1.55 -1.73
N PRO A 76 11.37 0.34 -2.01
CA PRO A 76 10.51 -0.83 -2.21
C PRO A 76 9.74 -1.18 -0.94
N HIS A 77 8.48 -1.55 -1.12
CA HIS A 77 7.60 -1.86 0.00
C HIS A 77 6.51 -2.85 -0.38
N ARG A 78 5.98 -3.52 0.64
CA ARG A 78 4.89 -4.48 0.51
C ARG A 78 4.17 -4.61 1.84
N ALA A 79 2.88 -4.91 1.78
CA ALA A 79 2.14 -5.33 2.96
C ALA A 79 1.42 -6.65 2.65
N LYS A 80 1.38 -7.53 3.63
CA LYS A 80 0.65 -8.80 3.56
C LYS A 80 -0.21 -8.92 4.81
N ALA A 81 -1.51 -9.12 4.60
CA ALA A 81 -2.43 -9.34 5.71
C ALA A 81 -2.24 -10.72 6.33
N GLY A 82 -2.48 -10.81 7.63
CA GLY A 82 -2.60 -12.08 8.32
C GLY A 82 -4.01 -12.67 8.15
N ASP A 83 -4.38 -13.61 9.04
CA ASP A 83 -5.60 -14.38 8.91
C ASP A 83 -6.88 -13.55 8.99
N ASP A 84 -6.83 -12.38 9.60
CA ASP A 84 -8.00 -11.52 9.80
C ASP A 84 -8.10 -10.37 8.80
N GLY A 85 -7.20 -10.34 7.81
CA GLY A 85 -7.10 -9.19 6.92
C GLY A 85 -6.38 -8.02 7.60
N MET A 86 -6.23 -6.91 6.88
CA MET A 86 -5.57 -5.73 7.43
C MET A 86 -6.07 -4.48 6.73
N THR A 87 -6.37 -3.44 7.49
CA THR A 87 -6.75 -2.13 6.98
C THR A 87 -5.65 -1.13 7.26
N ILE A 88 -5.26 -0.39 6.22
CA ILE A 88 -4.26 0.66 6.30
C ILE A 88 -4.87 1.96 5.79
N VAL A 89 -4.71 3.04 6.53
CA VAL A 89 -4.99 4.39 6.02
C VAL A 89 -3.69 4.97 5.51
N GLU A 90 -3.68 5.34 4.25
CA GLU A 90 -2.48 5.78 3.53
C GLU A 90 -2.64 7.22 3.09
N THR A 91 -1.68 8.07 3.43
CA THR A 91 -1.57 9.42 2.88
C THR A 91 -0.41 9.44 1.91
N GLN A 92 -0.69 9.80 0.66
CA GLN A 92 0.33 10.00 -0.37
C GLN A 92 0.60 11.48 -0.50
N THR A 93 1.86 11.87 -0.58
CA THR A 93 2.25 13.26 -0.80
C THR A 93 3.19 13.36 -2.00
N GLY A 94 3.11 14.49 -2.70
CA GLY A 94 3.87 14.70 -3.92
C GLY A 94 2.98 14.48 -5.14
N GLU A 95 3.53 13.91 -6.20
CA GLU A 95 2.78 13.61 -7.42
C GLU A 95 2.12 12.24 -7.29
N CYS A 96 0.81 12.24 -7.03
CA CYS A 96 0.08 11.03 -6.63
C CYS A 96 -0.64 10.39 -7.82
N ARG A 97 0.11 9.80 -8.76
CA ARG A 97 -0.44 9.14 -9.94
C ARG A 97 -0.50 7.63 -9.73
N GLU A 98 -1.61 7.01 -10.15
CA GLU A 98 -1.79 5.56 -10.01
C GLU A 98 -0.87 4.77 -10.93
N ASP A 99 -0.45 5.34 -12.05
CA ASP A 99 0.47 4.69 -12.98
C ASP A 99 1.95 4.81 -12.56
N ASP A 100 2.24 5.54 -11.48
CA ASP A 100 3.58 5.64 -10.91
C ASP A 100 3.82 4.45 -9.98
N ILE A 101 4.00 3.28 -10.57
CA ILE A 101 4.27 2.05 -9.82
C ILE A 101 5.19 1.14 -10.63
N VAL A 102 6.23 0.62 -9.98
CA VAL A 102 7.09 -0.42 -10.54
C VAL A 102 6.97 -1.65 -9.65
N ARG A 103 6.44 -2.72 -10.20
CA ARG A 103 6.26 -3.97 -9.46
C ARG A 103 7.48 -4.86 -9.62
N LEU A 104 8.12 -5.18 -8.51
CA LEU A 104 9.32 -6.01 -8.47
C LEU A 104 8.97 -7.49 -8.29
N MET A 105 7.97 -7.78 -7.42
CA MET A 105 7.45 -9.12 -7.19
C MET A 105 5.95 -9.00 -6.97
N ASP A 106 5.17 -9.90 -7.59
CA ASP A 106 3.72 -9.84 -7.50
C ASP A 106 3.14 -11.26 -7.53
N ASP A 107 2.31 -11.58 -6.54
CA ASP A 107 1.64 -12.87 -6.44
C ASP A 107 0.61 -13.11 -7.56
N TYR A 108 0.30 -12.08 -8.35
CA TYR A 108 -0.74 -12.08 -9.37
C TYR A 108 -0.19 -11.92 -10.80
N GLY A 109 1.13 -12.04 -10.97
CA GLY A 109 1.77 -12.07 -12.30
C GLY A 109 1.95 -10.72 -12.99
N ARG A 110 1.96 -9.60 -12.24
CA ARG A 110 2.06 -8.25 -12.82
C ARG A 110 3.47 -7.64 -12.74
N VAL A 111 4.49 -8.46 -12.52
CA VAL A 111 5.87 -7.99 -12.38
C VAL A 111 6.31 -7.20 -13.61
N GLY A 112 6.93 -6.04 -13.37
CA GLY A 112 7.44 -5.18 -14.43
C GLY A 112 6.41 -4.29 -15.12
N THR A 113 5.12 -4.42 -14.79
CA THR A 113 4.08 -3.57 -15.39
C THR A 113 3.99 -2.24 -14.65
N ILE A 114 3.67 -1.19 -15.40
CA ILE A 114 3.38 0.14 -14.87
C ILE A 114 1.87 0.36 -15.00
N THR A 115 1.17 0.53 -13.91
CA THR A 115 -0.27 0.78 -13.92
C THR A 115 -0.71 1.62 -12.74
#